data_bf0112282b0d57bac0ffc0bc9d4299a5
#
_entry.id   bf0112282b0d57bac0ffc0bc9d4299a5
#
_cell.length_a   1.000
_cell.length_b   1.000
_cell.length_c   1.000
_cell.angle_alpha   90.00
_cell.angle_beta   90.00
_cell.angle_gamma   90.00
#
_symmetry.space_group_name_H-M   'P 1'
#
loop_
_entity.id
_entity.type
_entity.pdbx_description
1 polymer ?
#
loop_
_entity_poly.entity_id
_entity_poly.type
_entity_poly.pdbx_seq_one_letter_code
_entity_poly.pdbx_strand_id
1 'polypeptide(L)'
;MLRYYKNNELILEKLDEPVTNCWIDAINPTPDEKQLLCNLGIPMDFITYSLDIDERSRIEEEDNGTTLIVVRIPYFMGENVDIPYITVPLGIILTDKYIVTVCEKSTETIEMFASGKAPKLSTTKRNRFALRILMRGTTNFLDDLRAINKTVDALEDKLYASMQNTELLEMLKYQKSYVYFAQALKQNELALYRISKLSSFKKYE
;
A
#
# COMPACT_ATOMS: atom_id res chain seq x y z
N MET A 1 14.36 -4.47 -5.11
CA MET A 1 14.90 -3.16 -5.56
C MET A 1 14.63 -2.12 -4.48
N LEU A 2 15.68 -1.43 -4.01
CA LEU A 2 15.58 -0.33 -3.06
C LEU A 2 15.64 1.02 -3.77
N ARG A 3 14.80 1.96 -3.35
CA ARG A 3 14.79 3.35 -3.82
C ARG A 3 14.83 4.26 -2.60
N TYR A 4 15.61 5.32 -2.63
CA TYR A 4 15.77 6.25 -1.52
C TYR A 4 15.31 7.64 -1.91
N TYR A 5 14.58 8.30 -1.03
CA TYR A 5 14.02 9.63 -1.29
C TYR A 5 14.13 10.52 -0.05
N LYS A 6 14.40 11.79 -0.25
CA LYS A 6 14.37 12.77 0.83
C LYS A 6 13.80 14.09 0.33
N ASN A 7 13.08 14.77 1.18
CA ASN A 7 12.65 16.12 0.86
C ASN A 7 13.78 17.10 1.08
N ASN A 8 14.04 17.90 0.05
CA ASN A 8 14.75 19.15 0.13
C ASN A 8 13.70 20.25 -0.04
N GLU A 9 13.33 20.91 1.08
CA GLU A 9 12.22 21.86 1.17
C GLU A 9 10.87 21.30 0.70
N LEU A 10 10.47 21.56 -0.55
CA LEU A 10 9.17 21.16 -1.12
C LEU A 10 9.28 20.04 -2.15
N ILE A 11 10.50 19.70 -2.59
CA ILE A 11 10.74 18.72 -3.65
C ILE A 11 11.23 17.41 -3.03
N LEU A 12 10.70 16.30 -3.53
CA LEU A 12 11.19 14.96 -3.19
C LEU A 12 12.31 14.60 -4.17
N GLU A 13 13.52 14.45 -3.65
CA GLU A 13 14.72 14.11 -4.41
C GLU A 13 15.03 12.62 -4.24
N LYS A 14 15.41 11.97 -5.32
CA LYS A 14 15.94 10.61 -5.29
C LYS A 14 17.40 10.64 -4.87
N LEU A 15 17.76 9.69 -3.99
CA LEU A 15 19.13 9.54 -3.48
C LEU A 15 19.73 8.22 -3.96
N ASP A 16 21.05 8.16 -4.00
CA ASP A 16 21.80 6.92 -4.31
C ASP A 16 21.97 6.05 -3.05
N GLU A 17 22.03 6.66 -1.85
CA GLU A 17 22.23 5.99 -0.57
C GLU A 17 21.26 6.48 0.49
N PRO A 18 20.93 5.64 1.52
CA PRO A 18 20.04 6.04 2.59
C PRO A 18 20.72 7.04 3.54
N VAL A 19 20.02 8.13 3.83
CA VAL A 19 20.44 9.13 4.83
C VAL A 19 19.36 9.30 5.90
N THR A 20 19.73 9.82 7.05
CA THR A 20 18.76 10.08 8.14
C THR A 20 17.59 10.94 7.65
N ASN A 21 16.37 10.54 8.06
CA ASN A 21 15.09 11.14 7.65
C ASN A 21 14.77 10.98 6.16
N CYS A 22 15.33 9.98 5.48
CA CYS A 22 14.87 9.61 4.14
C CYS A 22 13.69 8.63 4.20
N TRP A 23 13.00 8.50 3.09
CA TRP A 23 12.07 7.42 2.81
C TRP A 23 12.78 6.37 1.97
N ILE A 24 12.71 5.12 2.42
CA ILE A 24 13.23 3.94 1.74
C ILE A 24 12.04 3.17 1.19
N ASP A 25 11.99 2.98 -0.11
CA ASP A 25 10.96 2.20 -0.75
C ASP A 25 11.55 0.88 -1.27
N ALA A 26 11.10 -0.22 -0.71
CA ALA A 26 11.58 -1.58 -0.95
C ALA A 26 10.52 -2.38 -1.72
N ILE A 27 10.73 -2.54 -3.02
CA ILE A 27 9.88 -3.33 -3.90
C ILE A 27 10.52 -4.68 -4.14
N ASN A 28 9.87 -5.76 -3.68
CA ASN A 28 10.37 -7.13 -3.79
C ASN A 28 11.88 -7.21 -3.52
N PRO A 29 12.34 -6.84 -2.31
CA PRO A 29 13.76 -6.76 -2.02
C PRO A 29 14.43 -8.13 -2.07
N THR A 30 15.61 -8.19 -2.68
CA THR A 30 16.46 -9.38 -2.70
C THR A 30 16.96 -9.73 -1.30
N PRO A 31 17.49 -10.95 -1.05
CA PRO A 31 18.11 -11.29 0.24
C PRO A 31 19.17 -10.28 0.70
N ASP A 32 20.04 -9.82 -0.22
CA ASP A 32 21.07 -8.83 0.08
C ASP A 32 20.45 -7.47 0.44
N GLU A 33 19.42 -7.04 -0.27
CA GLU A 33 18.67 -5.81 0.02
C GLU A 33 17.95 -5.89 1.38
N LYS A 34 17.41 -7.06 1.75
CA LYS A 34 16.82 -7.29 3.08
C LYS A 34 17.90 -7.17 4.17
N GLN A 35 19.08 -7.73 3.93
CA GLN A 35 20.19 -7.61 4.86
C GLN A 35 20.68 -6.15 5.01
N LEU A 36 20.70 -5.37 3.92
CA LEU A 36 20.98 -3.94 3.98
C LEU A 36 19.96 -3.18 4.85
N LEU A 37 18.67 -3.49 4.72
CA LEU A 37 17.63 -2.91 5.57
C LEU A 37 17.84 -3.30 7.05
N CYS A 38 18.20 -4.55 7.33
CA CYS A 38 18.51 -5.00 8.70
C CYS A 38 19.70 -4.25 9.29
N ASN A 39 20.74 -3.98 8.50
CA ASN A 39 21.91 -3.20 8.92
C ASN A 39 21.54 -1.74 9.25
N LEU A 40 20.45 -1.22 8.68
CA LEU A 40 19.88 0.09 9.01
C LEU A 40 18.99 0.06 10.26
N GLY A 41 18.81 -1.11 10.90
CA GLY A 41 18.01 -1.29 12.11
C GLY A 41 16.54 -1.64 11.84
N ILE A 42 16.20 -2.10 10.63
CA ILE A 42 14.85 -2.57 10.32
C ILE A 42 14.73 -4.05 10.69
N PRO A 43 13.76 -4.46 11.53
CA PRO A 43 13.56 -5.86 11.89
C PRO A 43 13.27 -6.74 10.68
N MET A 44 13.94 -7.89 10.55
CA MET A 44 13.76 -8.82 9.44
C MET A 44 12.30 -9.32 9.38
N ASP A 45 11.69 -9.56 10.54
CA ASP A 45 10.30 -10.03 10.63
C ASP A 45 9.33 -8.99 10.02
N PHE A 46 9.55 -7.69 10.26
CA PHE A 46 8.74 -6.63 9.68
C PHE A 46 8.84 -6.59 8.16
N ILE A 47 10.02 -6.87 7.61
CA ILE A 47 10.22 -6.98 6.17
C ILE A 47 9.49 -8.21 5.62
N THR A 48 9.62 -9.35 6.31
CA THR A 48 9.04 -10.63 5.88
C THR A 48 7.51 -10.59 5.92
N TYR A 49 6.93 -10.08 7.01
CA TYR A 49 5.47 -9.90 7.12
C TYR A 49 4.90 -8.99 6.02
N SER A 50 5.62 -7.94 5.66
CA SER A 50 5.19 -7.02 4.61
C SER A 50 5.19 -7.64 3.20
N LEU A 51 5.88 -8.76 3.01
CA LEU A 51 5.98 -9.50 1.74
C LEU A 51 5.10 -10.75 1.69
N ASP A 52 4.50 -11.16 2.83
CA ASP A 52 3.59 -12.30 2.87
C ASP A 52 2.23 -11.91 2.29
N ILE A 53 1.87 -12.50 1.15
CA ILE A 53 0.63 -12.20 0.44
C ILE A 53 -0.63 -12.44 1.30
N ASP A 54 -0.55 -13.34 2.27
CA ASP A 54 -1.65 -13.69 3.16
C ASP A 54 -1.67 -12.85 4.45
N GLU A 55 -0.70 -11.95 4.63
CA GLU A 55 -0.60 -11.12 5.83
C GLU A 55 -1.82 -10.21 5.98
N ARG A 56 -2.30 -10.12 7.22
CA ARG A 56 -3.47 -9.31 7.59
C ARG A 56 -3.06 -7.91 8.01
N SER A 57 -3.96 -6.96 7.76
CA SER A 57 -3.75 -5.58 8.22
C SER A 57 -3.65 -5.53 9.74
N ARG A 58 -2.52 -5.01 10.25
CA ARG A 58 -2.24 -4.91 11.68
C ARG A 58 -1.20 -3.84 11.99
N ILE A 59 -1.04 -3.57 13.25
CA ILE A 59 0.02 -2.71 13.77
C ILE A 59 0.77 -3.46 14.83
N GLU A 60 2.08 -3.29 14.83
CA GLU A 60 3.01 -3.84 15.80
C GLU A 60 4.01 -2.75 16.18
N GLU A 61 4.33 -2.66 17.46
CA GLU A 61 5.28 -1.68 17.99
C GLU A 61 6.29 -2.42 18.85
N GLU A 62 7.57 -2.23 18.57
CA GLU A 62 8.64 -2.79 19.37
C GLU A 62 9.02 -1.85 20.52
N ASP A 63 9.71 -2.37 21.54
CA ASP A 63 10.17 -1.63 22.72
C ASP A 63 11.08 -0.44 22.36
N ASN A 64 11.81 -0.54 21.25
CA ASN A 64 12.67 0.53 20.72
C ASN A 64 11.90 1.66 20.00
N GLY A 65 10.56 1.54 19.92
CA GLY A 65 9.68 2.50 19.24
C GLY A 65 9.56 2.27 17.73
N THR A 66 10.17 1.24 17.16
CA THR A 66 9.97 0.87 15.76
C THR A 66 8.54 0.35 15.57
N THR A 67 7.81 0.96 14.65
CA THR A 67 6.40 0.64 14.41
C THR A 67 6.23 0.06 13.02
N LEU A 68 5.60 -1.11 12.91
CA LEU A 68 5.11 -1.69 11.67
C LEU A 68 3.61 -1.40 11.53
N ILE A 69 3.22 -0.93 10.38
CA ILE A 69 1.83 -0.81 9.95
C ILE A 69 1.68 -1.62 8.67
N VAL A 70 0.97 -2.73 8.73
CA VAL A 70 0.59 -3.49 7.54
C VAL A 70 -0.83 -3.13 7.16
N VAL A 71 -1.03 -2.74 5.92
CA VAL A 71 -2.36 -2.52 5.32
C VAL A 71 -2.45 -3.22 3.98
N ARG A 72 -3.64 -3.56 3.57
CA ARG A 72 -3.87 -4.08 2.23
C ARG A 72 -4.28 -2.94 1.31
N ILE A 73 -3.65 -2.87 0.16
CA ILE A 73 -3.93 -1.86 -0.88
C ILE A 73 -4.38 -2.55 -2.16
N PRO A 74 -5.20 -1.90 -2.99
CA PRO A 74 -5.67 -2.49 -4.23
C PRO A 74 -4.53 -2.61 -5.25
N TYR A 75 -4.62 -3.62 -6.08
CA TYR A 75 -3.68 -3.88 -7.16
C TYR A 75 -4.42 -4.42 -8.38
N PHE A 76 -4.26 -3.75 -9.51
CA PHE A 76 -4.84 -4.17 -10.78
C PHE A 76 -3.92 -5.18 -11.48
N MET A 77 -4.45 -6.38 -11.74
CA MET A 77 -3.73 -7.48 -12.39
C MET A 77 -3.84 -7.46 -13.92
N GLY A 78 -4.78 -6.67 -14.45
CA GLY A 78 -5.13 -6.64 -15.86
C GLY A 78 -6.54 -7.18 -16.13
N GLU A 79 -7.07 -6.93 -17.33
CA GLU A 79 -8.44 -7.34 -17.69
C GLU A 79 -8.52 -8.82 -18.08
N ASN A 80 -7.43 -9.39 -18.61
CA ASN A 80 -7.40 -10.75 -19.19
C ASN A 80 -7.01 -11.85 -18.18
N VAL A 81 -7.35 -11.65 -16.90
CA VAL A 81 -7.07 -12.60 -15.81
C VAL A 81 -8.36 -12.98 -15.09
N ASP A 82 -8.33 -14.07 -14.31
CA ASP A 82 -9.51 -14.55 -13.57
C ASP A 82 -10.00 -13.58 -12.49
N ILE A 83 -9.12 -12.76 -11.94
CA ILE A 83 -9.43 -11.77 -10.92
C ILE A 83 -8.70 -10.48 -11.28
N PRO A 84 -9.39 -9.53 -11.92
CA PRO A 84 -8.77 -8.29 -12.42
C PRO A 84 -8.19 -7.40 -11.32
N TYR A 85 -8.83 -7.36 -10.16
CA TYR A 85 -8.39 -6.58 -9.01
C TYR A 85 -8.22 -7.46 -7.80
N ILE A 86 -7.04 -7.43 -7.21
CA ILE A 86 -6.72 -8.10 -5.95
C ILE A 86 -6.28 -7.07 -4.92
N THR A 87 -5.88 -7.51 -3.73
CA THR A 87 -5.20 -6.66 -2.76
C THR A 87 -3.87 -7.26 -2.36
N VAL A 88 -2.88 -6.39 -2.16
CA VAL A 88 -1.54 -6.78 -1.73
C VAL A 88 -1.21 -6.11 -0.39
N PRO A 89 -0.43 -6.75 0.49
CA PRO A 89 0.04 -6.11 1.69
C PRO A 89 1.07 -5.03 1.36
N LEU A 90 0.99 -3.93 2.07
CA LEU A 90 1.96 -2.86 2.11
C LEU A 90 2.39 -2.67 3.55
N GLY A 91 3.64 -2.97 3.85
CA GLY A 91 4.27 -2.64 5.12
C GLY A 91 4.77 -1.20 5.12
N ILE A 92 4.44 -0.45 6.16
CA ILE A 92 4.99 0.87 6.45
C ILE A 92 5.71 0.75 7.79
N ILE A 93 7.03 0.85 7.76
CA ILE A 93 7.87 0.71 8.95
C ILE A 93 8.40 2.09 9.31
N LEU A 94 8.14 2.52 10.54
CA LEU A 94 8.58 3.80 11.08
C LEU A 94 9.64 3.54 12.14
N THR A 95 10.83 4.08 11.95
CA THR A 95 11.90 4.08 12.94
C THR A 95 12.19 5.52 13.40
N ASP A 96 13.13 5.69 14.31
CA ASP A 96 13.63 7.02 14.70
C ASP A 96 14.34 7.77 13.56
N LYS A 97 14.85 7.03 12.54
CA LYS A 97 15.67 7.59 11.45
C LYS A 97 15.01 7.50 10.07
N TYR A 98 14.14 6.52 9.85
CA TYR A 98 13.65 6.20 8.51
C TYR A 98 12.14 6.02 8.47
N ILE A 99 11.58 6.24 7.28
CA ILE A 99 10.31 5.66 6.85
C ILE A 99 10.67 4.60 5.82
N VAL A 100 10.17 3.38 6.00
CA VAL A 100 10.39 2.31 5.02
C VAL A 100 9.04 1.81 4.53
N THR A 101 8.85 1.73 3.22
CA THR A 101 7.73 1.03 2.62
C THR A 101 8.22 -0.27 2.02
N VAL A 102 7.52 -1.37 2.29
CA VAL A 102 7.86 -2.70 1.78
C VAL A 102 6.64 -3.31 1.12
N CYS A 103 6.76 -3.69 -0.14
CA CYS A 103 5.71 -4.36 -0.89
C CYS A 103 6.32 -5.32 -1.91
N GLU A 104 5.64 -6.42 -2.20
CA GLU A 104 6.06 -7.34 -3.26
C GLU A 104 5.92 -6.72 -4.66
N LYS A 105 4.92 -5.87 -4.85
CA LYS A 105 4.59 -5.24 -6.14
C LYS A 105 4.86 -3.74 -6.12
N SER A 106 5.26 -3.21 -7.29
CA SER A 106 5.17 -1.76 -7.51
C SER A 106 3.70 -1.37 -7.62
N THR A 107 3.24 -0.46 -6.79
CA THR A 107 1.82 -0.10 -6.67
C THR A 107 1.60 1.36 -7.01
N GLU A 108 0.44 1.68 -7.60
CA GLU A 108 0.08 3.07 -7.90
C GLU A 108 0.11 3.95 -6.66
N THR A 109 -0.27 3.39 -5.49
CA THR A 109 -0.22 4.09 -4.21
C THR A 109 1.18 4.65 -3.94
N ILE A 110 2.21 3.84 -4.09
CA ILE A 110 3.61 4.23 -3.80
C ILE A 110 4.21 5.06 -4.95
N GLU A 111 3.93 4.70 -6.19
CA GLU A 111 4.46 5.42 -7.37
C GLU A 111 3.99 6.89 -7.43
N MET A 112 2.79 7.18 -6.95
CA MET A 112 2.31 8.56 -6.84
C MET A 112 3.22 9.42 -5.93
N PHE A 113 3.70 8.84 -4.82
CA PHE A 113 4.64 9.51 -3.93
C PHE A 113 6.04 9.58 -4.53
N ALA A 114 6.54 8.46 -5.07
CA ALA A 114 7.87 8.36 -5.67
C ALA A 114 8.05 9.29 -6.88
N SER A 115 7.00 9.55 -7.64
CA SER A 115 7.02 10.49 -8.77
C SER A 115 7.01 11.97 -8.37
N GLY A 116 6.96 12.28 -7.07
CA GLY A 116 6.90 13.66 -6.56
C GLY A 116 5.56 14.37 -6.79
N LYS A 117 4.54 13.69 -7.31
CA LYS A 117 3.20 14.26 -7.56
C LYS A 117 2.40 14.54 -6.29
N ALA A 118 2.82 13.98 -5.15
CA ALA A 118 2.15 14.20 -3.87
C ALA A 118 2.52 15.58 -3.30
N PRO A 119 1.58 16.53 -3.19
CA PRO A 119 1.89 17.88 -2.70
C PRO A 119 2.25 17.83 -1.20
N LYS A 120 3.19 18.69 -0.78
CA LYS A 120 3.54 18.91 0.64
C LYS A 120 3.93 17.61 1.39
N LEU A 121 4.60 16.67 0.72
CA LEU A 121 5.18 15.49 1.36
C LEU A 121 6.38 15.91 2.20
N SER A 122 6.56 15.27 3.37
CA SER A 122 7.73 15.50 4.21
C SER A 122 8.21 14.19 4.82
N THR A 123 9.44 13.81 4.49
CA THR A 123 10.08 12.59 5.00
C THR A 123 10.48 12.72 6.48
N THR A 124 10.58 13.93 7.01
CA THR A 124 10.85 14.17 8.44
C THR A 124 9.61 13.99 9.32
N LYS A 125 8.40 14.17 8.75
CA LYS A 125 7.12 14.00 9.47
C LYS A 125 6.58 12.59 9.22
N ARG A 126 7.28 11.59 9.77
CA ARG A 126 7.07 10.17 9.50
C ARG A 126 5.62 9.70 9.67
N ASN A 127 5.00 9.99 10.81
CA ASN A 127 3.60 9.59 11.06
C ASN A 127 2.63 10.23 10.05
N ARG A 128 2.86 11.52 9.74
CA ARG A 128 2.04 12.20 8.72
C ARG A 128 2.26 11.61 7.33
N PHE A 129 3.47 11.18 7.01
CA PHE A 129 3.76 10.49 5.76
C PHE A 129 3.00 9.15 5.69
N ALA A 130 3.07 8.33 6.75
CA ALA A 130 2.32 7.08 6.85
C ALA A 130 0.81 7.32 6.66
N LEU A 131 0.21 8.28 7.36
CA LEU A 131 -1.21 8.62 7.19
C LEU A 131 -1.57 9.03 5.76
N ARG A 132 -0.67 9.71 5.04
CA ARG A 132 -0.89 10.05 3.64
C ARG A 132 -0.86 8.85 2.71
N ILE A 133 0.02 7.88 2.97
CA ILE A 133 0.03 6.61 2.23
C ILE A 133 -1.31 5.88 2.46
N LEU A 134 -1.77 5.77 3.71
CA LEU A 134 -3.03 5.14 4.06
C LEU A 134 -4.22 5.83 3.38
N MET A 135 -4.24 7.15 3.38
CA MET A 135 -5.27 7.95 2.70
C MET A 135 -5.26 7.72 1.19
N ARG A 136 -4.08 7.65 0.56
CA ARG A 136 -3.98 7.37 -0.88
C ARG A 136 -4.44 5.96 -1.21
N GLY A 137 -4.03 4.96 -0.41
CA GLY A 137 -4.50 3.58 -0.57
C GLY A 137 -6.03 3.49 -0.51
N THR A 138 -6.66 4.22 0.42
CA THR A 138 -8.13 4.30 0.50
C THR A 138 -8.75 4.97 -0.74
N THR A 139 -8.12 6.03 -1.25
CA THR A 139 -8.58 6.70 -2.48
C THR A 139 -8.49 5.76 -3.69
N ASN A 140 -7.42 4.97 -3.80
CA ASN A 140 -7.27 4.00 -4.88
C ASN A 140 -8.39 2.94 -4.85
N PHE A 141 -8.80 2.45 -3.67
CA PHE A 141 -9.99 1.58 -3.58
C PHE A 141 -11.25 2.23 -4.18
N LEU A 142 -11.48 3.51 -3.92
CA LEU A 142 -12.64 4.22 -4.49
C LEU A 142 -12.53 4.38 -6.00
N ASP A 143 -11.35 4.66 -6.51
CA ASP A 143 -11.12 4.85 -7.94
C ASP A 143 -11.29 3.50 -8.67
N ASP A 144 -10.73 2.42 -8.13
CA ASP A 144 -10.88 1.07 -8.69
C ASP A 144 -12.32 0.56 -8.60
N LEU A 145 -13.05 0.82 -7.50
CA LEU A 145 -14.47 0.48 -7.40
C LEU A 145 -15.31 1.20 -8.45
N ARG A 146 -15.03 2.47 -8.75
CA ARG A 146 -15.69 3.20 -9.83
C ARG A 146 -15.40 2.59 -11.20
N ALA A 147 -14.15 2.17 -11.44
CA ALA A 147 -13.76 1.49 -12.67
C ALA A 147 -14.47 0.14 -12.82
N ILE A 148 -14.51 -0.66 -11.75
CA ILE A 148 -15.23 -1.94 -11.71
C ILE A 148 -16.72 -1.74 -11.99
N ASN A 149 -17.39 -0.81 -11.30
CA ASN A 149 -18.82 -0.53 -11.50
C ASN A 149 -19.10 -0.18 -12.98
N LYS A 150 -18.33 0.73 -13.55
CA LYS A 150 -18.49 1.12 -14.97
C LYS A 150 -18.36 -0.07 -15.93
N THR A 151 -17.42 -1.00 -15.64
CA THR A 151 -17.22 -2.19 -16.47
C THR A 151 -18.38 -3.17 -16.29
N VAL A 152 -18.85 -3.39 -15.06
CA VAL A 152 -19.98 -4.28 -14.77
C VAL A 152 -21.26 -3.75 -15.42
N ASP A 153 -21.56 -2.45 -15.29
CA ASP A 153 -22.73 -1.81 -15.96
C ASP A 153 -22.70 -2.05 -17.49
N ALA A 154 -21.53 -1.88 -18.12
CA ALA A 154 -21.37 -2.12 -19.55
C ALA A 154 -21.53 -3.61 -19.94
N LEU A 155 -21.16 -4.55 -19.05
CA LEU A 155 -21.38 -5.99 -19.25
C LEU A 155 -22.85 -6.35 -19.08
N GLU A 156 -23.55 -5.73 -18.12
CA GLU A 156 -24.99 -5.90 -17.92
C GLU A 156 -25.77 -5.46 -19.17
N ASP A 157 -25.47 -4.30 -19.73
CA ASP A 157 -26.10 -3.79 -20.96
C ASP A 157 -25.90 -4.77 -22.13
N LYS A 158 -24.68 -5.34 -22.29
CA LYS A 158 -24.39 -6.34 -23.31
C LYS A 158 -25.15 -7.64 -23.07
N LEU A 159 -25.22 -8.10 -21.82
CA LEU A 159 -25.96 -9.32 -21.46
C LEU A 159 -27.44 -9.20 -21.82
N TYR A 160 -28.08 -8.04 -21.55
CA TYR A 160 -29.46 -7.79 -21.95
C TYR A 160 -29.66 -7.77 -23.47
N ALA A 161 -28.66 -7.30 -24.22
CA ALA A 161 -28.73 -7.23 -25.68
C ALA A 161 -28.47 -8.58 -26.39
N SER A 162 -27.53 -9.38 -25.88
CA SER A 162 -27.05 -10.60 -26.55
C SER A 162 -27.54 -11.90 -25.93
N MET A 163 -27.94 -11.89 -24.67
CA MET A 163 -28.29 -13.06 -23.85
C MET A 163 -27.20 -14.16 -23.86
N GLN A 164 -25.92 -13.78 -23.99
CA GLN A 164 -24.83 -14.74 -24.01
C GLN A 164 -24.26 -14.97 -22.60
N ASN A 165 -23.81 -16.20 -22.34
CA ASN A 165 -23.22 -16.56 -21.06
C ASN A 165 -21.80 -15.96 -20.86
N THR A 166 -21.18 -15.43 -21.90
CA THR A 166 -19.82 -14.87 -21.87
C THR A 166 -19.76 -13.64 -20.95
N GLU A 167 -20.73 -12.74 -21.07
CA GLU A 167 -20.83 -11.53 -20.25
C GLU A 167 -21.04 -11.88 -18.79
N LEU A 168 -21.85 -12.92 -18.52
CA LEU A 168 -22.06 -13.39 -17.15
C LEU A 168 -20.76 -13.93 -16.52
N LEU A 169 -19.97 -14.70 -17.28
CA LEU A 169 -18.67 -15.19 -16.81
C LEU A 169 -17.68 -14.06 -16.55
N GLU A 170 -17.67 -13.03 -17.40
CA GLU A 170 -16.86 -11.84 -17.18
C GLU A 170 -17.28 -11.08 -15.89
N MET A 171 -18.58 -10.91 -15.66
CA MET A 171 -19.08 -10.27 -14.42
C MET A 171 -18.66 -11.03 -13.16
N LEU A 172 -18.60 -12.37 -13.18
CA LEU A 172 -18.14 -13.19 -12.06
C LEU A 172 -16.68 -12.91 -11.66
N LYS A 173 -15.82 -12.51 -12.59
CA LYS A 173 -14.44 -12.09 -12.29
C LYS A 173 -14.40 -10.85 -11.39
N TYR A 174 -15.26 -9.88 -11.68
CA TYR A 174 -15.36 -8.65 -10.87
C TYR A 174 -16.03 -8.91 -9.51
N GLN A 175 -16.96 -9.86 -9.42
CA GLN A 175 -17.52 -10.28 -8.15
C GLN A 175 -16.43 -10.81 -7.19
N LYS A 176 -15.45 -11.58 -7.68
CA LYS A 176 -14.30 -12.00 -6.89
C LYS A 176 -13.48 -10.81 -6.41
N SER A 177 -13.27 -9.79 -7.26
CA SER A 177 -12.56 -8.56 -6.90
C SER A 177 -13.25 -7.80 -5.75
N TYR A 178 -14.59 -7.70 -5.76
CA TYR A 178 -15.35 -7.11 -4.66
C TYR A 178 -15.13 -7.84 -3.32
N VAL A 179 -15.05 -9.18 -3.35
CA VAL A 179 -14.77 -9.97 -2.13
C VAL A 179 -13.40 -9.63 -1.56
N TYR A 180 -12.36 -9.55 -2.40
CA TYR A 180 -11.04 -9.13 -1.95
C TYR A 180 -11.04 -7.73 -1.35
N PHE A 181 -11.71 -6.79 -1.99
CA PHE A 181 -11.80 -5.41 -1.51
C PHE A 181 -12.55 -5.30 -0.20
N ALA A 182 -13.70 -5.97 -0.07
CA ALA A 182 -14.48 -5.97 1.17
C ALA A 182 -13.69 -6.53 2.36
N GLN A 183 -12.98 -7.64 2.15
CA GLN A 183 -12.13 -8.25 3.19
C GLN A 183 -10.99 -7.33 3.59
N ALA A 184 -10.29 -6.74 2.62
CA ALA A 184 -9.18 -5.83 2.86
C ALA A 184 -9.61 -4.56 3.59
N LEU A 185 -10.71 -3.94 3.16
CA LEU A 185 -11.25 -2.73 3.80
C LEU A 185 -11.64 -2.98 5.25
N LYS A 186 -12.28 -4.13 5.54
CA LYS A 186 -12.62 -4.52 6.91
C LYS A 186 -11.39 -4.72 7.81
N GLN A 187 -10.33 -5.33 7.26
CA GLN A 187 -9.06 -5.49 7.98
C GLN A 187 -8.36 -4.14 8.19
N ASN A 188 -8.33 -3.30 7.16
CA ASN A 188 -7.75 -1.96 7.23
C ASN A 188 -8.48 -1.08 8.25
N GLU A 189 -9.80 -1.16 8.35
CA GLU A 189 -10.60 -0.43 9.34
C GLU A 189 -10.12 -0.74 10.77
N LEU A 190 -9.91 -2.03 11.09
CA LEU A 190 -9.40 -2.44 12.40
C LEU A 190 -7.99 -1.92 12.67
N ALA A 191 -7.11 -1.93 11.65
CA ALA A 191 -5.76 -1.38 11.78
C ALA A 191 -5.81 0.14 11.99
N LEU A 192 -6.61 0.88 11.22
CA LEU A 192 -6.79 2.33 11.36
C LEU A 192 -7.36 2.70 12.73
N TYR A 193 -8.33 1.93 13.25
CA TYR A 193 -8.84 2.14 14.60
C TYR A 193 -7.73 2.01 15.65
N ARG A 194 -6.81 1.03 15.52
CA ARG A 194 -5.67 0.89 16.42
C ARG A 194 -4.69 2.06 16.27
N ILE A 195 -4.39 2.52 15.04
CA ILE A 195 -3.55 3.72 14.79
C ILE A 195 -4.11 4.93 15.57
N SER A 196 -5.41 5.15 15.53
CA SER A 196 -6.05 6.28 16.22
C SER A 196 -5.87 6.25 17.74
N LYS A 197 -5.54 5.10 18.32
CA LYS A 197 -5.28 4.95 19.76
C LYS A 197 -3.81 5.11 20.15
N LEU A 198 -2.89 5.01 19.20
CA LEU A 198 -1.46 5.17 19.47
C LEU A 198 -1.12 6.62 19.84
N SER A 199 -0.43 6.78 20.95
CA SER A 199 -0.01 8.11 21.45
C SER A 199 0.89 8.86 20.44
N SER A 200 1.67 8.12 19.67
CA SER A 200 2.54 8.65 18.62
C SER A 200 1.79 9.33 17.47
N PHE A 201 0.52 8.94 17.21
CA PHE A 201 -0.33 9.50 16.17
C PHE A 201 -1.30 10.57 16.68
N LYS A 202 -1.60 10.63 18.00
CA LYS A 202 -2.53 11.61 18.60
C LYS A 202 -2.07 13.07 18.54
N LYS A 203 -0.82 13.34 18.25
CA LYS A 203 -0.26 14.71 18.19
C LYS A 203 -0.62 15.49 16.91
N TYR A 204 -1.50 14.93 16.07
CA TYR A 204 -1.86 15.52 14.76
C TYR A 204 -3.35 15.88 14.66
N GLU A 205 -4.06 15.85 15.79
CA GLU A 205 -5.40 16.43 15.91
C GLU A 205 -5.35 17.95 16.08
#